data_37eefd477fded22c9e9ccd405fe76c5f
#
_entry.id   37eefd477fded22c9e9ccd405fe76c5f
#
_cell.length_a   1.000
_cell.length_b   1.000
_cell.length_c   1.000
_cell.angle_alpha   90.00
_cell.angle_beta   90.00
_cell.angle_gamma   90.00
#
_symmetry.space_group_name_H-M   'P 1'
#
loop_
_entity.id
_entity.type
_entity.pdbx_description
1 polymer ?
#
loop_
_entity_poly.entity_id
_entity_poly.type
_entity_poly.pdbx_seq_one_letter_code
_entity_poly.pdbx_strand_id
1 'polypeptide(L)'
;MIKYHRGTAMAALAAALALAAGCSEEQAVTKLDLAAALPDQVPGGTVLRLGDPQIQAIVGAAGLEKDLSAAGVQIEWANISGGPQSIQAFRADKLDCSSVADIPSLFAAWTGTSTKIVFQSVTVDPLEHPIYKLGVAPGVSVSSPADLRGKKIAYSAGQAQGALVLRVLQKAGLSQSDVQLVELTSTGDSYVTALGSKAVDVAPIGAQNIKLYEAKYPGASSIFTGIRDDAATLYCLTSAVEDANKAAALKAYVAVRTRALLWANDHQAEYAKAYYQDTQGLSEADARAVVEISGTKGIPANWDAAITRLQETADLLATEQRHDRLDVHTLVDRRFEKVQADAAGAQVVSGDAA
;
A
#
# COMPACT_ATOMS: atom_id res chain seq x y z
N MET A 1 41.28 65.02 -45.93
CA MET A 1 41.36 66.36 -45.27
C MET A 1 40.85 66.23 -43.87
N ILE A 2 41.76 66.44 -42.94
CA ILE A 2 41.61 67.28 -41.71
C ILE A 2 40.70 66.58 -40.65
N LYS A 3 41.22 66.04 -39.62
CA LYS A 3 41.91 66.47 -38.36
C LYS A 3 40.95 66.49 -37.15
N TYR A 4 41.34 65.73 -36.12
CA TYR A 4 41.57 66.08 -34.71
C TYR A 4 40.35 66.53 -33.87
N HIS A 5 40.15 66.24 -32.63
CA HIS A 5 40.99 65.84 -31.47
C HIS A 5 40.12 65.45 -30.31
N ARG A 6 40.65 64.55 -29.47
CA ARG A 6 40.73 64.65 -28.00
C ARG A 6 39.39 64.77 -27.25
N GLY A 7 39.11 64.09 -26.26
CA GLY A 7 39.91 63.41 -25.25
C GLY A 7 39.18 63.46 -23.90
N THR A 8 39.57 62.61 -23.03
CA THR A 8 39.45 62.63 -21.54
C THR A 8 38.24 61.89 -20.95
N ALA A 9 38.58 60.82 -20.36
CA ALA A 9 38.79 60.54 -18.96
C ALA A 9 37.54 59.99 -18.23
N MET A 10 37.62 58.70 -18.00
CA MET A 10 37.66 58.05 -16.70
C MET A 10 36.57 58.43 -15.69
N ALA A 11 35.71 57.50 -15.44
CA ALA A 11 35.40 57.14 -14.04
C ALA A 11 34.95 55.66 -14.02
N ALA A 12 35.81 54.79 -13.56
CA ALA A 12 35.51 53.40 -13.23
C ALA A 12 34.65 53.38 -11.98
N LEU A 13 33.42 52.95 -12.09
CA LEU A 13 32.59 52.58 -10.94
C LEU A 13 32.46 51.04 -10.96
N ALA A 14 33.35 50.40 -10.22
CA ALA A 14 33.27 48.98 -9.92
C ALA A 14 32.11 48.78 -8.94
N ALA A 15 30.93 48.39 -9.47
CA ALA A 15 29.87 47.87 -8.66
C ALA A 15 30.18 46.38 -8.43
N ALA A 16 30.67 46.05 -7.24
CA ALA A 16 30.77 44.67 -6.74
C ALA A 16 29.36 44.13 -6.56
N LEU A 17 28.88 43.37 -7.54
CA LEU A 17 27.76 42.42 -7.34
C LEU A 17 28.29 41.28 -6.45
N ALA A 18 28.00 41.34 -5.16
CA ALA A 18 28.04 40.19 -4.28
C ALA A 18 26.93 39.24 -4.73
N LEU A 19 27.29 38.28 -5.57
CA LEU A 19 26.49 37.06 -5.78
C LEU A 19 26.47 36.32 -4.44
N ALA A 20 25.40 36.52 -3.68
CA ALA A 20 25.04 35.59 -2.64
C ALA A 20 24.72 34.27 -3.31
N ALA A 21 25.75 33.42 -3.49
CA ALA A 21 25.58 32.02 -3.73
C ALA A 21 24.89 31.44 -2.48
N GLY A 22 23.58 31.39 -2.52
CA GLY A 22 22.82 30.54 -1.60
C GLY A 22 23.21 29.12 -1.90
N CYS A 23 24.26 28.61 -1.25
CA CYS A 23 24.46 27.19 -1.12
C CYS A 23 23.24 26.69 -0.34
N SER A 24 22.28 26.06 -1.06
CA SER A 24 21.47 25.05 -0.43
C SER A 24 22.47 24.01 0.07
N GLU A 25 22.76 23.98 1.36
CA GLU A 25 23.41 22.84 1.97
C GLU A 25 22.54 21.63 1.67
N GLU A 26 22.95 20.85 0.70
CA GLU A 26 22.46 19.51 0.49
C GLU A 26 22.78 18.78 1.80
N GLN A 27 21.76 18.63 2.66
CA GLN A 27 21.95 18.00 3.97
C GLN A 27 22.53 16.61 3.73
N ALA A 28 23.75 16.41 4.19
CA ALA A 28 24.44 15.14 4.04
C ALA A 28 23.56 14.04 4.65
N VAL A 29 23.17 13.07 3.83
CA VAL A 29 22.38 11.91 4.27
C VAL A 29 23.19 11.17 5.33
N THR A 30 22.75 11.21 6.58
CA THR A 30 23.35 10.43 7.65
C THR A 30 22.77 9.03 7.59
N LYS A 31 23.61 8.06 7.22
CA LYS A 31 23.18 6.65 7.16
C LYS A 31 22.87 6.16 8.58
N LEU A 32 21.66 5.65 8.78
CA LEU A 32 21.19 5.04 10.01
C LEU A 32 21.29 3.51 9.90
N ASP A 33 21.96 2.89 10.87
CA ASP A 33 21.96 1.43 10.99
C ASP A 33 20.54 0.95 11.34
N LEU A 34 20.08 -0.13 10.71
CA LEU A 34 18.77 -0.74 10.98
C LEU A 34 18.63 -1.31 12.40
N ALA A 35 19.76 -1.54 13.11
CA ALA A 35 19.75 -1.91 14.52
C ALA A 35 19.71 -0.69 15.46
N ALA A 36 19.97 0.53 14.95
CA ALA A 36 19.93 1.74 15.76
C ALA A 36 18.50 2.20 16.05
N ALA A 37 18.31 2.88 17.19
CA ALA A 37 17.02 3.49 17.51
C ALA A 37 16.60 4.53 16.47
N LEU A 38 15.29 4.63 16.22
CA LEU A 38 14.73 5.68 15.35
C LEU A 38 14.94 7.05 15.99
N PRO A 39 15.43 8.05 15.24
CA PRO A 39 15.61 9.40 15.77
C PRO A 39 14.26 10.02 16.16
N ASP A 40 14.28 10.92 17.17
CA ASP A 40 13.08 11.58 17.68
C ASP A 40 12.75 12.89 16.96
N GLN A 41 13.75 13.55 16.41
CA GLN A 41 13.59 14.87 15.80
C GLN A 41 13.69 14.78 14.29
N VAL A 42 12.74 15.40 13.61
CA VAL A 42 12.73 15.52 12.15
C VAL A 42 13.47 16.82 11.78
N PRO A 43 14.60 16.74 11.09
CA PRO A 43 15.28 17.95 10.60
C PRO A 43 14.41 18.73 9.61
N GLY A 44 14.49 20.07 9.66
CA GLY A 44 13.76 20.93 8.74
C GLY A 44 14.07 20.62 7.27
N GLY A 45 13.04 20.65 6.42
CA GLY A 45 13.18 20.31 4.99
C GLY A 45 13.14 18.82 4.65
N THR A 46 12.92 17.95 5.65
CA THR A 46 12.74 16.51 5.38
C THR A 46 11.40 16.24 4.69
N VAL A 47 11.46 15.62 3.52
CA VAL A 47 10.28 15.27 2.70
C VAL A 47 10.17 13.76 2.60
N LEU A 48 8.94 13.24 2.79
CA LEU A 48 8.55 11.86 2.50
C LEU A 48 7.65 11.83 1.26
N ARG A 49 7.96 10.97 0.31
CA ARG A 49 7.15 10.73 -0.90
C ARG A 49 6.33 9.48 -0.70
N LEU A 50 5.02 9.62 -0.52
CA LEU A 50 4.14 8.54 -0.06
C LEU A 50 3.05 8.20 -1.07
N GLY A 51 2.94 6.92 -1.44
CA GLY A 51 1.81 6.35 -2.17
C GLY A 51 0.77 5.77 -1.20
N ASP A 52 -0.02 6.65 -0.57
CA ASP A 52 -1.02 6.25 0.42
C ASP A 52 -2.27 7.15 0.33
N PRO A 53 -2.98 7.13 -0.83
CA PRO A 53 -4.08 8.06 -1.10
C PRO A 53 -5.25 7.91 -0.12
N GLN A 54 -5.46 6.71 0.43
CA GLN A 54 -6.49 6.49 1.44
C GLN A 54 -6.16 7.21 2.73
N ILE A 55 -4.94 7.06 3.23
CA ILE A 55 -4.51 7.74 4.47
C ILE A 55 -4.40 9.24 4.25
N GLN A 56 -4.00 9.71 3.08
CA GLN A 56 -4.04 11.14 2.74
C GLN A 56 -5.44 11.72 2.98
N ALA A 57 -6.48 11.08 2.46
CA ALA A 57 -7.87 11.53 2.63
C ALA A 57 -8.30 11.50 4.10
N ILE A 58 -7.95 10.43 4.84
CA ILE A 58 -8.29 10.30 6.27
C ILE A 58 -7.55 11.34 7.12
N VAL A 59 -6.26 11.56 6.88
CA VAL A 59 -5.46 12.58 7.60
C VAL A 59 -6.04 13.98 7.42
N GLY A 60 -6.47 14.33 6.20
CA GLY A 60 -7.15 15.59 5.91
C GLY A 60 -8.49 15.71 6.64
N ALA A 61 -9.35 14.68 6.56
CA ALA A 61 -10.67 14.67 7.20
C ALA A 61 -10.57 14.71 8.73
N ALA A 62 -9.59 14.02 9.31
CA ALA A 62 -9.33 13.99 10.76
C ALA A 62 -8.60 15.25 11.27
N GLY A 63 -8.13 16.13 10.38
CA GLY A 63 -7.33 17.32 10.76
C GLY A 63 -5.96 16.98 11.35
N LEU A 64 -5.41 15.79 11.01
CA LEU A 64 -4.12 15.31 11.53
C LEU A 64 -2.90 15.87 10.76
N GLU A 65 -3.11 16.66 9.70
CA GLU A 65 -2.05 17.37 8.98
C GLU A 65 -1.24 18.32 9.90
N LYS A 66 -1.94 18.92 10.87
CA LYS A 66 -1.29 19.76 11.89
C LYS A 66 -0.27 19.01 12.74
N ASP A 67 -0.52 17.72 13.01
CA ASP A 67 0.38 16.91 13.83
C ASP A 67 1.64 16.51 13.04
N LEU A 68 1.50 16.25 11.74
CA LEU A 68 2.64 16.07 10.83
C LEU A 68 3.48 17.35 10.72
N SER A 69 2.82 18.48 10.52
CA SER A 69 3.49 19.78 10.44
C SER A 69 4.21 20.15 11.75
N ALA A 70 3.57 19.90 12.91
CA ALA A 70 4.18 20.12 14.22
C ALA A 70 5.39 19.22 14.47
N ALA A 71 5.41 18.02 13.90
CA ALA A 71 6.54 17.10 13.92
C ALA A 71 7.63 17.45 12.88
N GLY A 72 7.43 18.50 12.05
CA GLY A 72 8.37 18.91 11.01
C GLY A 72 8.35 18.03 9.75
N VAL A 73 7.34 17.16 9.61
CA VAL A 73 7.21 16.25 8.46
C VAL A 73 6.53 16.96 7.30
N GLN A 74 7.17 16.94 6.13
CA GLN A 74 6.58 17.33 4.86
C GLN A 74 6.28 16.07 4.03
N ILE A 75 5.08 15.98 3.44
CA ILE A 75 4.69 14.82 2.64
C ILE A 75 4.35 15.27 1.22
N GLU A 76 4.98 14.62 0.26
CA GLU A 76 4.56 14.62 -1.14
C GLU A 76 3.71 13.37 -1.38
N TRP A 77 2.40 13.59 -1.53
CA TRP A 77 1.46 12.52 -1.79
C TRP A 77 1.43 12.15 -3.26
N ALA A 78 1.52 10.86 -3.54
CA ALA A 78 1.37 10.30 -4.87
C ALA A 78 0.11 9.43 -4.95
N ASN A 79 -0.68 9.62 -6.00
CA ASN A 79 -1.83 8.75 -6.28
C ASN A 79 -1.33 7.43 -6.92
N ILE A 80 -0.56 6.68 -6.15
CA ILE A 80 0.00 5.38 -6.53
C ILE A 80 -0.50 4.35 -5.52
N SER A 81 -1.10 3.28 -6.03
CA SER A 81 -1.52 2.13 -5.26
C SER A 81 -1.23 0.85 -6.03
N GLY A 82 -1.06 -0.27 -5.29
CA GLY A 82 -0.76 -1.56 -5.88
C GLY A 82 0.73 -1.83 -6.08
N GLY A 83 1.10 -3.12 -5.96
CA GLY A 83 2.49 -3.56 -5.93
C GLY A 83 3.30 -3.19 -7.16
N PRO A 84 2.85 -3.52 -8.39
CA PRO A 84 3.63 -3.25 -9.60
C PRO A 84 3.94 -1.76 -9.81
N GLN A 85 2.95 -0.87 -9.59
CA GLN A 85 3.13 0.58 -9.74
C GLN A 85 4.09 1.14 -8.71
N SER A 86 3.96 0.73 -7.44
CA SER A 86 4.85 1.21 -6.38
C SER A 86 6.29 0.70 -6.56
N ILE A 87 6.49 -0.56 -7.00
CA ILE A 87 7.84 -1.08 -7.32
C ILE A 87 8.48 -0.28 -8.47
N GLN A 88 7.71 0.05 -9.51
CA GLN A 88 8.21 0.91 -10.59
C GLN A 88 8.58 2.31 -10.11
N ALA A 89 7.74 2.92 -9.24
CA ALA A 89 8.00 4.23 -8.66
C ALA A 89 9.24 4.22 -7.74
N PHE A 90 9.45 3.16 -6.98
CA PHE A 90 10.67 2.96 -6.17
C PHE A 90 11.92 2.89 -7.04
N ARG A 91 11.90 2.10 -8.11
CA ARG A 91 13.03 1.99 -9.05
C ARG A 91 13.35 3.29 -9.77
N ALA A 92 12.33 4.12 -9.98
CA ALA A 92 12.47 5.44 -10.59
C ALA A 92 12.83 6.54 -9.58
N ASP A 93 13.05 6.20 -8.31
CA ASP A 93 13.26 7.14 -7.20
C ASP A 93 12.17 8.23 -7.11
N LYS A 94 10.90 7.83 -7.30
CA LYS A 94 9.74 8.73 -7.21
C LYS A 94 8.92 8.53 -5.96
N LEU A 95 9.23 7.52 -5.16
CA LEU A 95 8.46 7.16 -3.98
C LEU A 95 9.41 6.65 -2.88
N ASP A 96 9.14 6.99 -1.64
CA ASP A 96 9.85 6.45 -0.48
C ASP A 96 9.08 5.28 0.14
N CYS A 97 7.76 5.38 0.26
CA CYS A 97 6.89 4.34 0.80
C CYS A 97 5.56 4.23 0.06
N SER A 98 4.92 3.06 0.15
CA SER A 98 3.58 2.83 -0.39
C SER A 98 2.76 1.92 0.49
N SER A 99 1.45 2.19 0.57
CA SER A 99 0.49 1.27 1.17
C SER A 99 0.10 0.17 0.20
N VAL A 100 0.23 -1.07 0.64
CA VAL A 100 -0.07 -2.27 -0.15
C VAL A 100 -0.55 -3.41 0.76
N ALA A 101 -1.02 -4.52 0.16
CA ALA A 101 -1.12 -5.81 0.85
C ALA A 101 0.28 -6.38 1.16
N ASP A 102 0.36 -7.59 1.68
CA ASP A 102 1.60 -8.27 2.06
C ASP A 102 2.46 -8.68 0.84
N ILE A 103 1.82 -9.16 -0.23
CA ILE A 103 2.49 -9.76 -1.39
C ILE A 103 3.48 -8.83 -2.11
N PRO A 104 3.21 -7.53 -2.33
CA PRO A 104 4.15 -6.66 -3.02
C PRO A 104 5.53 -6.57 -2.38
N SER A 105 5.65 -6.71 -1.06
CA SER A 105 6.95 -6.71 -0.38
C SER A 105 7.80 -7.94 -0.75
N LEU A 106 7.16 -9.10 -0.92
CA LEU A 106 7.80 -10.34 -1.37
C LEU A 106 8.30 -10.18 -2.81
N PHE A 107 7.45 -9.66 -3.70
CA PHE A 107 7.82 -9.43 -5.10
C PHE A 107 8.89 -8.35 -5.26
N ALA A 108 8.90 -7.33 -4.41
CA ALA A 108 9.99 -6.37 -4.38
C ALA A 108 11.33 -7.07 -4.10
N ALA A 109 11.37 -7.97 -3.10
CA ALA A 109 12.56 -8.73 -2.76
C ALA A 109 13.01 -9.65 -3.90
N TRP A 110 12.10 -10.48 -4.46
CA TRP A 110 12.41 -11.37 -5.58
C TRP A 110 12.85 -10.64 -6.85
N THR A 111 12.44 -9.40 -7.03
CA THR A 111 12.82 -8.59 -8.20
C THR A 111 13.92 -7.58 -7.92
N GLY A 112 14.62 -7.71 -6.78
CA GLY A 112 15.83 -6.93 -6.45
C GLY A 112 15.55 -5.48 -6.01
N THR A 113 14.30 -5.16 -5.60
CA THR A 113 13.98 -3.87 -5.01
C THR A 113 14.00 -4.01 -3.48
N SER A 114 15.02 -3.43 -2.83
CA SER A 114 15.20 -3.55 -1.39
C SER A 114 14.20 -2.67 -0.64
N THR A 115 13.31 -3.31 0.14
CA THR A 115 12.27 -2.63 0.91
C THR A 115 12.17 -3.17 2.33
N LYS A 116 11.55 -2.39 3.22
CA LYS A 116 11.20 -2.78 4.59
C LYS A 116 9.74 -2.47 4.86
N ILE A 117 9.04 -3.39 5.51
CA ILE A 117 7.71 -3.16 6.07
C ILE A 117 7.87 -2.40 7.38
N VAL A 118 7.24 -1.24 7.48
CA VAL A 118 7.32 -0.33 8.64
C VAL A 118 5.96 -0.11 9.32
N PHE A 119 4.92 -0.78 8.85
CA PHE A 119 3.58 -0.71 9.41
C PHE A 119 2.77 -1.95 9.04
N GLN A 120 1.93 -2.41 9.98
CA GLN A 120 1.01 -3.53 9.79
C GLN A 120 -0.37 -3.15 10.33
N SER A 121 -1.42 -3.47 9.59
CA SER A 121 -2.79 -3.45 10.11
C SER A 121 -3.54 -4.69 9.65
N VAL A 122 -4.57 -5.03 10.38
CA VAL A 122 -5.46 -6.16 10.11
C VAL A 122 -6.90 -5.66 10.01
N THR A 123 -7.78 -6.46 9.46
CA THR A 123 -9.22 -6.24 9.59
C THR A 123 -9.71 -6.99 10.82
N VAL A 124 -10.57 -6.37 11.63
CA VAL A 124 -11.26 -7.06 12.72
C VAL A 124 -12.30 -7.99 12.10
N ASP A 125 -12.38 -9.23 12.57
CA ASP A 125 -13.25 -10.27 12.02
C ASP A 125 -13.08 -10.47 10.49
N PRO A 126 -11.85 -10.77 10.03
CA PRO A 126 -11.48 -10.71 8.60
C PRO A 126 -12.24 -11.71 7.72
N LEU A 127 -12.80 -12.79 8.28
CA LEU A 127 -13.63 -13.72 7.53
C LEU A 127 -15.06 -13.18 7.31
N GLU A 128 -15.54 -12.30 8.15
CA GLU A 128 -16.82 -11.59 7.97
C GLU A 128 -16.66 -10.39 7.02
N HIS A 129 -15.47 -9.81 6.99
CA HIS A 129 -15.10 -8.65 6.17
C HIS A 129 -14.01 -8.98 5.15
N PRO A 130 -14.22 -9.93 4.21
CA PRO A 130 -13.21 -10.32 3.24
C PRO A 130 -12.92 -9.16 2.27
N ILE A 131 -11.66 -9.00 1.90
CA ILE A 131 -11.28 -8.04 0.85
C ILE A 131 -11.77 -8.53 -0.52
N TYR A 132 -11.72 -9.87 -0.75
CA TYR A 132 -12.09 -10.47 -2.02
C TYR A 132 -13.15 -11.56 -1.85
N LYS A 133 -14.02 -11.67 -2.85
CA LYS A 133 -14.82 -12.87 -3.15
C LYS A 133 -14.45 -13.40 -4.52
N LEU A 134 -14.74 -14.68 -4.76
CA LEU A 134 -14.64 -15.22 -6.12
C LEU A 134 -15.92 -14.88 -6.88
N GLY A 135 -15.83 -13.94 -7.82
CA GLY A 135 -16.88 -13.70 -8.81
C GLY A 135 -16.94 -14.86 -9.78
N VAL A 136 -18.16 -15.28 -10.14
CA VAL A 136 -18.45 -16.39 -11.05
C VAL A 136 -19.15 -15.85 -12.29
N ALA A 137 -18.66 -16.22 -13.46
CA ALA A 137 -19.19 -15.75 -14.74
C ALA A 137 -20.65 -16.17 -14.97
N PRO A 138 -21.45 -15.39 -15.72
CA PRO A 138 -22.85 -15.71 -16.00
C PRO A 138 -23.02 -17.09 -16.61
N GLY A 139 -23.86 -17.92 -15.97
CA GLY A 139 -24.17 -19.27 -16.43
C GLY A 139 -23.12 -20.34 -16.09
N VAL A 140 -22.08 -19.99 -15.35
CA VAL A 140 -21.12 -20.95 -14.80
C VAL A 140 -21.61 -21.42 -13.43
N SER A 141 -21.51 -22.73 -13.18
CA SER A 141 -21.87 -23.33 -11.90
C SER A 141 -20.61 -23.49 -11.05
N VAL A 142 -20.51 -22.66 -10.01
CA VAL A 142 -19.51 -22.72 -8.94
C VAL A 142 -20.21 -22.26 -7.65
N SER A 143 -20.34 -23.15 -6.69
CA SER A 143 -20.98 -22.90 -5.39
C SER A 143 -20.00 -23.02 -4.22
N SER A 144 -18.86 -23.61 -4.45
CA SER A 144 -17.81 -23.81 -3.46
C SER A 144 -16.42 -23.83 -4.11
N PRO A 145 -15.32 -23.66 -3.35
CA PRO A 145 -13.97 -23.84 -3.88
C PRO A 145 -13.69 -25.21 -4.52
N ALA A 146 -14.39 -26.27 -4.13
CA ALA A 146 -14.22 -27.59 -4.73
C ALA A 146 -14.68 -27.64 -6.20
N ASP A 147 -15.62 -26.77 -6.59
CA ASP A 147 -16.15 -26.69 -7.96
C ASP A 147 -15.20 -25.99 -8.95
N LEU A 148 -14.04 -25.53 -8.47
CA LEU A 148 -13.03 -24.85 -9.30
C LEU A 148 -12.29 -25.80 -10.25
N ARG A 149 -12.37 -27.11 -10.05
CA ARG A 149 -11.73 -28.09 -10.93
C ARG A 149 -12.14 -27.92 -12.40
N GLY A 150 -11.16 -27.78 -13.29
CA GLY A 150 -11.35 -27.55 -14.73
C GLY A 150 -11.78 -26.15 -15.12
N LYS A 151 -11.95 -25.20 -14.18
CA LYS A 151 -12.36 -23.84 -14.46
C LYS A 151 -11.20 -22.98 -14.95
N LYS A 152 -11.53 -21.98 -15.76
CA LYS A 152 -10.62 -20.87 -16.12
C LYS A 152 -10.68 -19.81 -15.03
N ILE A 153 -9.57 -19.57 -14.35
CA ILE A 153 -9.49 -18.65 -13.21
C ILE A 153 -8.56 -17.49 -13.55
N ALA A 154 -9.05 -16.24 -13.43
CA ALA A 154 -8.19 -15.07 -13.55
C ALA A 154 -7.15 -15.07 -12.44
N TYR A 155 -5.91 -14.79 -12.80
CA TYR A 155 -4.74 -14.90 -11.95
C TYR A 155 -3.80 -13.73 -12.19
N SER A 156 -3.16 -13.23 -11.14
CA SER A 156 -2.15 -12.19 -11.21
C SER A 156 -1.03 -12.53 -10.22
N ALA A 157 0.06 -13.06 -10.73
CA ALA A 157 1.13 -13.65 -9.92
C ALA A 157 1.69 -12.71 -8.84
N GLY A 158 1.91 -11.43 -9.16
CA GLY A 158 2.54 -10.45 -8.27
C GLY A 158 1.58 -9.67 -7.37
N GLN A 159 0.32 -10.10 -7.23
CA GLN A 159 -0.69 -9.37 -6.48
C GLN A 159 -1.45 -10.27 -5.49
N ALA A 160 -2.13 -9.64 -4.53
CA ALA A 160 -2.92 -10.34 -3.50
C ALA A 160 -3.93 -11.32 -4.09
N GLN A 161 -4.54 -10.98 -5.22
CA GLN A 161 -5.51 -11.83 -5.91
C GLN A 161 -4.89 -13.14 -6.39
N GLY A 162 -3.64 -13.12 -6.86
CA GLY A 162 -2.93 -14.35 -7.27
C GLY A 162 -2.63 -15.27 -6.08
N ALA A 163 -2.12 -14.72 -4.99
CA ALA A 163 -1.89 -15.48 -3.76
C ALA A 163 -3.19 -16.06 -3.19
N LEU A 164 -4.28 -15.28 -3.23
CA LEU A 164 -5.59 -15.76 -2.80
C LEU A 164 -6.06 -16.97 -3.62
N VAL A 165 -5.92 -16.92 -4.95
CA VAL A 165 -6.29 -18.06 -5.81
C VAL A 165 -5.51 -19.30 -5.39
N LEU A 166 -4.20 -19.21 -5.19
CA LEU A 166 -3.37 -20.35 -4.77
C LEU A 166 -3.77 -20.89 -3.40
N ARG A 167 -4.06 -20.02 -2.43
CA ARG A 167 -4.56 -20.43 -1.11
C ARG A 167 -5.93 -21.13 -1.20
N VAL A 168 -6.82 -20.62 -2.05
CA VAL A 168 -8.13 -21.23 -2.27
C VAL A 168 -8.00 -22.61 -2.90
N LEU A 169 -7.13 -22.77 -3.91
CA LEU A 169 -6.85 -24.08 -4.52
C LEU A 169 -6.29 -25.05 -3.49
N GLN A 170 -5.28 -24.65 -2.72
CA GLN A 170 -4.69 -25.46 -1.66
C GLN A 170 -5.74 -25.92 -0.64
N LYS A 171 -6.57 -25.00 -0.16
CA LYS A 171 -7.66 -25.32 0.79
C LYS A 171 -8.69 -26.27 0.21
N ALA A 172 -8.96 -26.19 -1.10
CA ALA A 172 -9.86 -27.08 -1.81
C ALA A 172 -9.23 -28.46 -2.17
N GLY A 173 -7.96 -28.69 -1.84
CA GLY A 173 -7.23 -29.90 -2.25
C GLY A 173 -6.98 -29.94 -3.75
N LEU A 174 -6.89 -28.79 -4.40
CA LEU A 174 -6.60 -28.63 -5.82
C LEU A 174 -5.19 -28.10 -6.02
N SER A 175 -4.60 -28.43 -7.17
CA SER A 175 -3.34 -27.88 -7.66
C SER A 175 -3.58 -26.95 -8.85
N GLN A 176 -2.55 -26.22 -9.27
CA GLN A 176 -2.62 -25.40 -10.48
C GLN A 176 -2.92 -26.22 -11.75
N SER A 177 -2.53 -27.51 -11.78
CA SER A 177 -2.84 -28.43 -12.89
C SER A 177 -4.30 -28.86 -12.95
N ASP A 178 -5.06 -28.67 -11.89
CA ASP A 178 -6.50 -29.00 -11.83
C ASP A 178 -7.39 -27.90 -12.40
N VAL A 179 -6.82 -26.72 -12.74
CA VAL A 179 -7.52 -25.54 -13.25
C VAL A 179 -6.79 -24.94 -14.44
N GLN A 180 -7.36 -23.93 -15.08
CA GLN A 180 -6.69 -23.13 -16.11
C GLN A 180 -6.46 -21.72 -15.57
N LEU A 181 -5.25 -21.41 -15.09
CA LEU A 181 -4.89 -20.06 -14.68
C LEU A 181 -4.72 -19.18 -15.91
N VAL A 182 -5.43 -18.08 -15.96
CA VAL A 182 -5.37 -17.05 -17.01
C VAL A 182 -4.70 -15.81 -16.44
N GLU A 183 -3.46 -15.57 -16.83
CA GLU A 183 -2.70 -14.41 -16.35
C GLU A 183 -3.34 -13.12 -16.88
N LEU A 184 -3.83 -12.30 -15.96
CA LEU A 184 -4.43 -10.99 -16.22
C LEU A 184 -3.99 -10.03 -15.14
N THR A 185 -3.77 -8.77 -15.50
CA THR A 185 -3.57 -7.73 -14.47
C THR A 185 -4.87 -7.51 -13.71
N SER A 186 -4.80 -7.47 -12.38
CA SER A 186 -5.96 -7.27 -11.51
C SER A 186 -6.29 -5.79 -11.23
N THR A 187 -5.82 -4.87 -12.11
CA THR A 187 -6.06 -3.43 -11.98
C THR A 187 -7.35 -3.00 -12.69
N GLY A 188 -8.04 -2.02 -12.13
CA GLY A 188 -9.31 -1.52 -12.67
C GLY A 188 -10.37 -2.62 -12.78
N ASP A 189 -11.14 -2.59 -13.86
CA ASP A 189 -12.25 -3.52 -14.12
C ASP A 189 -11.84 -4.78 -14.90
N SER A 190 -10.55 -5.07 -15.03
CA SER A 190 -10.05 -6.17 -15.88
C SER A 190 -10.69 -7.51 -15.56
N TYR A 191 -10.77 -7.87 -14.27
CA TYR A 191 -11.38 -9.14 -13.84
C TYR A 191 -12.90 -9.17 -14.01
N VAL A 192 -13.58 -8.06 -13.68
CA VAL A 192 -15.03 -7.91 -13.89
C VAL A 192 -15.38 -8.02 -15.37
N THR A 193 -14.58 -7.41 -16.24
CA THR A 193 -14.76 -7.47 -17.69
C THR A 193 -14.50 -8.90 -18.24
N ALA A 194 -13.45 -9.56 -17.75
CA ALA A 194 -13.14 -10.95 -18.15
C ALA A 194 -14.24 -11.93 -17.74
N LEU A 195 -14.81 -11.78 -16.55
CA LEU A 195 -15.96 -12.55 -16.08
C LEU A 195 -17.20 -12.29 -16.95
N GLY A 196 -17.54 -11.01 -17.16
CA GLY A 196 -18.71 -10.60 -17.92
C GLY A 196 -18.67 -11.05 -19.39
N SER A 197 -17.49 -11.08 -20.00
CA SER A 197 -17.26 -11.59 -21.36
C SER A 197 -17.07 -13.10 -21.42
N LYS A 198 -17.06 -13.79 -20.28
CA LYS A 198 -16.79 -15.23 -20.15
C LYS A 198 -15.40 -15.64 -20.66
N ALA A 199 -14.45 -14.73 -20.66
CA ALA A 199 -13.05 -15.05 -20.94
C ALA A 199 -12.44 -15.94 -19.83
N VAL A 200 -12.95 -15.76 -18.60
CA VAL A 200 -12.68 -16.61 -17.44
C VAL A 200 -14.00 -17.04 -16.78
N ASP A 201 -13.97 -18.16 -16.09
CA ASP A 201 -15.12 -18.70 -15.34
C ASP A 201 -15.20 -18.07 -13.95
N VAL A 202 -14.07 -17.79 -13.33
CA VAL A 202 -13.94 -17.31 -11.95
C VAL A 202 -12.82 -16.28 -11.86
N ALA A 203 -13.02 -15.26 -11.01
CA ALA A 203 -11.98 -14.27 -10.70
C ALA A 203 -12.13 -13.73 -9.28
N PRO A 204 -11.04 -13.49 -8.54
CA PRO A 204 -11.09 -12.79 -7.26
C PRO A 204 -11.33 -11.29 -7.50
N ILE A 205 -12.53 -10.82 -7.20
CA ILE A 205 -12.88 -9.39 -7.28
C ILE A 205 -13.16 -8.82 -5.90
N GLY A 206 -12.89 -7.52 -5.73
CA GLY A 206 -13.11 -6.86 -4.44
C GLY A 206 -14.55 -7.05 -3.96
N ALA A 207 -14.71 -7.41 -2.69
CA ALA A 207 -16.02 -7.70 -2.10
C ALA A 207 -17.01 -6.53 -2.28
N GLN A 208 -16.50 -5.29 -2.23
CA GLN A 208 -17.26 -4.07 -2.49
C GLN A 208 -17.82 -3.98 -3.91
N ASN A 209 -17.22 -4.66 -4.89
CA ASN A 209 -17.62 -4.62 -6.30
C ASN A 209 -18.60 -5.75 -6.67
N ILE A 210 -18.83 -6.72 -5.79
CA ILE A 210 -19.69 -7.88 -6.07
C ILE A 210 -21.10 -7.46 -6.45
N LYS A 211 -21.73 -6.57 -5.67
CA LYS A 211 -23.09 -6.11 -5.92
C LYS A 211 -23.23 -5.44 -7.29
N LEU A 212 -22.27 -4.59 -7.66
CA LEU A 212 -22.24 -3.93 -8.96
C LEU A 212 -21.99 -4.94 -10.09
N TYR A 213 -21.11 -5.90 -9.86
CA TYR A 213 -20.84 -6.98 -10.82
C TYR A 213 -22.07 -7.81 -11.11
N GLU A 214 -22.77 -8.32 -10.08
CA GLU A 214 -23.96 -9.14 -10.21
C GLU A 214 -25.15 -8.37 -10.84
N ALA A 215 -25.27 -7.07 -10.53
CA ALA A 215 -26.27 -6.20 -11.15
C ALA A 215 -25.99 -5.94 -12.64
N LYS A 216 -24.72 -5.78 -13.01
CA LYS A 216 -24.29 -5.50 -14.39
C LYS A 216 -24.40 -6.71 -15.30
N TYR A 217 -24.21 -7.91 -14.78
CA TYR A 217 -24.16 -9.15 -15.56
C TYR A 217 -25.20 -10.17 -15.05
N PRO A 218 -26.44 -10.19 -15.63
CA PRO A 218 -27.48 -11.13 -15.23
C PRO A 218 -27.02 -12.59 -15.28
N GLY A 219 -27.24 -13.34 -14.19
CA GLY A 219 -26.78 -14.73 -14.03
C GLY A 219 -25.35 -14.87 -13.53
N ALA A 220 -24.67 -13.76 -13.22
CA ALA A 220 -23.44 -13.77 -12.45
C ALA A 220 -23.74 -14.09 -10.98
N SER A 221 -22.75 -14.61 -10.28
CA SER A 221 -22.82 -14.89 -8.84
C SER A 221 -21.44 -14.72 -8.20
N SER A 222 -21.36 -14.93 -6.90
CA SER A 222 -20.09 -14.94 -6.19
C SER A 222 -20.09 -15.98 -5.07
N ILE A 223 -18.91 -16.43 -4.69
CA ILE A 223 -18.72 -17.33 -3.54
C ILE A 223 -17.69 -16.76 -2.57
N PHE A 224 -17.84 -17.14 -1.32
CA PHE A 224 -16.85 -16.86 -0.28
C PHE A 224 -15.63 -17.76 -0.46
N THR A 225 -14.44 -17.22 -0.24
CA THR A 225 -13.18 -17.98 -0.27
C THR A 225 -12.97 -18.76 1.03
N GLY A 226 -13.45 -18.21 2.15
CA GLY A 226 -13.14 -18.67 3.50
C GLY A 226 -11.65 -18.56 3.84
N ILE A 227 -10.93 -17.70 3.13
CA ILE A 227 -9.50 -17.43 3.32
C ILE A 227 -9.36 -16.01 3.90
N ARG A 228 -8.53 -15.87 4.92
CA ARG A 228 -8.12 -14.57 5.44
C ARG A 228 -7.21 -13.87 4.43
N ASP A 229 -7.56 -12.64 4.05
CA ASP A 229 -6.87 -11.86 2.99
C ASP A 229 -6.64 -10.39 3.37
N ASP A 230 -6.72 -10.07 4.67
CA ASP A 230 -6.83 -8.73 5.24
C ASP A 230 -5.50 -8.01 5.49
N ALA A 231 -4.35 -8.63 5.19
CA ALA A 231 -3.05 -8.03 5.44
C ALA A 231 -2.88 -6.70 4.69
N ALA A 232 -2.62 -5.63 5.43
CA ALA A 232 -2.33 -4.31 4.89
C ALA A 232 -1.06 -3.75 5.53
N THR A 233 -0.12 -3.32 4.70
CA THR A 233 1.21 -2.90 5.12
C THR A 233 1.56 -1.53 4.55
N LEU A 234 2.47 -0.83 5.22
CA LEU A 234 3.27 0.23 4.61
C LEU A 234 4.68 -0.32 4.41
N TYR A 235 5.15 -0.37 3.18
CA TYR A 235 6.52 -0.75 2.88
C TYR A 235 7.29 0.41 2.27
N CYS A 236 8.55 0.54 2.63
CA CYS A 236 9.41 1.65 2.24
C CYS A 236 10.69 1.13 1.59
N LEU A 237 11.30 1.93 0.72
CA LEU A 237 12.67 1.64 0.29
C LEU A 237 13.58 1.50 1.50
N THR A 238 14.47 0.52 1.49
CA THR A 238 15.49 0.35 2.54
C THR A 238 16.34 1.60 2.69
N SER A 239 16.66 2.29 1.60
CA SER A 239 17.36 3.57 1.63
C SER A 239 16.62 4.67 2.38
N ALA A 240 15.28 4.65 2.38
CA ALA A 240 14.49 5.63 3.14
C ALA A 240 14.51 5.35 4.65
N VAL A 241 14.52 4.07 5.07
CA VAL A 241 14.61 3.72 6.50
C VAL A 241 16.05 3.74 7.04
N GLU A 242 17.04 3.74 6.15
CA GLU A 242 18.47 3.94 6.47
C GLU A 242 18.90 5.42 6.38
N ASP A 243 18.03 6.32 5.91
CA ASP A 243 18.23 7.77 6.01
C ASP A 243 17.73 8.26 7.37
N ALA A 244 18.62 8.77 8.22
CA ALA A 244 18.25 9.18 9.58
C ALA A 244 17.12 10.23 9.61
N ASN A 245 17.11 11.17 8.64
CA ASN A 245 16.10 12.22 8.55
C ASN A 245 14.74 11.65 8.16
N LYS A 246 14.73 10.79 7.12
CA LYS A 246 13.50 10.11 6.68
C LYS A 246 13.00 9.10 7.71
N ALA A 247 13.90 8.39 8.41
CA ALA A 247 13.53 7.47 9.49
C ALA A 247 12.82 8.19 10.64
N ALA A 248 13.30 9.40 11.03
CA ALA A 248 12.60 10.26 12.00
C ALA A 248 11.22 10.70 11.50
N ALA A 249 11.13 11.13 10.24
CA ALA A 249 9.86 11.53 9.63
C ALA A 249 8.89 10.33 9.50
N LEU A 250 9.38 9.14 9.15
CA LEU A 250 8.60 7.91 9.12
C LEU A 250 8.09 7.50 10.50
N LYS A 251 8.88 7.71 11.56
CA LYS A 251 8.43 7.49 12.95
C LYS A 251 7.21 8.33 13.26
N ALA A 252 7.27 9.63 12.97
CA ALA A 252 6.13 10.54 13.18
C ALA A 252 4.93 10.18 12.28
N TYR A 253 5.19 9.85 11.01
CA TYR A 253 4.14 9.44 10.09
C TYR A 253 3.44 8.15 10.51
N VAL A 254 4.16 7.12 10.94
CA VAL A 254 3.59 5.85 11.44
C VAL A 254 2.65 6.11 12.62
N ALA A 255 3.04 7.00 13.55
CA ALA A 255 2.18 7.37 14.68
C ALA A 255 0.90 8.09 14.20
N VAL A 256 1.00 9.03 13.26
CA VAL A 256 -0.16 9.73 12.69
C VAL A 256 -1.04 8.77 11.88
N ARG A 257 -0.45 7.91 11.06
CA ARG A 257 -1.16 6.88 10.28
C ARG A 257 -1.97 5.95 11.18
N THR A 258 -1.41 5.54 12.31
CA THR A 258 -2.11 4.72 13.32
C THR A 258 -3.36 5.43 13.81
N ARG A 259 -3.22 6.69 14.25
CA ARG A 259 -4.37 7.49 14.73
C ARG A 259 -5.40 7.75 13.64
N ALA A 260 -4.95 7.95 12.39
CA ALA A 260 -5.83 8.14 11.25
C ALA A 260 -6.71 6.91 10.99
N LEU A 261 -6.15 5.70 11.02
CA LEU A 261 -6.92 4.46 10.88
C LEU A 261 -7.92 4.25 12.01
N LEU A 262 -7.52 4.52 13.26
CA LEU A 262 -8.41 4.41 14.40
C LEU A 262 -9.53 5.47 14.35
N TRP A 263 -9.20 6.70 13.96
CA TRP A 263 -10.21 7.74 13.74
C TRP A 263 -11.24 7.32 12.67
N ALA A 264 -10.79 6.69 11.58
CA ALA A 264 -11.69 6.23 10.51
C ALA A 264 -12.67 5.13 10.99
N ASN A 265 -12.28 4.29 11.95
CA ASN A 265 -13.18 3.32 12.57
C ASN A 265 -14.35 4.00 13.31
N ASP A 266 -14.07 5.09 14.00
CA ASP A 266 -15.05 5.82 14.81
C ASP A 266 -15.85 6.86 13.98
N HIS A 267 -15.33 7.24 12.78
CA HIS A 267 -15.89 8.29 11.92
C HIS A 267 -16.14 7.76 10.50
N GLN A 268 -16.84 6.63 10.42
CA GLN A 268 -17.05 5.90 9.15
C GLN A 268 -17.73 6.73 8.07
N ALA A 269 -18.65 7.63 8.44
CA ALA A 269 -19.36 8.48 7.48
C ALA A 269 -18.43 9.54 6.87
N GLU A 270 -17.60 10.18 7.70
CA GLU A 270 -16.61 11.16 7.27
C GLU A 270 -15.51 10.50 6.42
N TYR A 271 -15.06 9.31 6.83
CA TYR A 271 -14.13 8.51 6.04
C TYR A 271 -14.73 8.10 4.69
N ALA A 272 -15.97 7.60 4.68
CA ALA A 272 -16.68 7.26 3.44
C ALA A 272 -16.75 8.46 2.50
N LYS A 273 -17.05 9.65 3.05
CA LYS A 273 -17.09 10.87 2.26
C LYS A 273 -15.71 11.24 1.72
N ALA A 274 -14.71 11.38 2.58
CA ALA A 274 -13.40 11.91 2.21
C ALA A 274 -12.67 11.05 1.17
N TYR A 275 -12.72 9.72 1.32
CA TYR A 275 -12.02 8.83 0.41
C TYR A 275 -12.90 8.32 -0.72
N TYR A 276 -14.05 7.69 -0.40
CA TYR A 276 -14.82 7.01 -1.45
C TYR A 276 -15.66 7.95 -2.30
N GLN A 277 -16.23 9.03 -1.72
CA GLN A 277 -16.98 10.00 -2.52
C GLN A 277 -16.04 11.02 -3.17
N ASP A 278 -15.29 11.79 -2.37
CA ASP A 278 -14.54 12.94 -2.85
C ASP A 278 -13.30 12.52 -3.68
N THR A 279 -12.67 11.38 -3.36
CA THR A 279 -11.46 10.91 -4.07
C THR A 279 -11.78 9.86 -5.15
N GLN A 280 -12.69 8.90 -4.86
CA GLN A 280 -13.00 7.81 -5.77
C GLN A 280 -14.27 8.06 -6.62
N GLY A 281 -15.04 9.09 -6.31
CA GLY A 281 -16.24 9.50 -7.09
C GLY A 281 -17.44 8.59 -6.90
N LEU A 282 -17.51 7.78 -5.83
CA LEU A 282 -18.66 6.93 -5.53
C LEU A 282 -19.87 7.76 -5.06
N SER A 283 -21.07 7.22 -5.24
CA SER A 283 -22.26 7.76 -4.58
C SER A 283 -22.15 7.61 -3.06
N GLU A 284 -22.90 8.43 -2.29
CA GLU A 284 -22.92 8.31 -0.83
C GLU A 284 -23.35 6.91 -0.36
N ALA A 285 -24.36 6.32 -1.02
CA ALA A 285 -24.85 5.00 -0.69
C ALA A 285 -23.81 3.91 -0.94
N ASP A 286 -23.09 3.98 -2.08
CA ASP A 286 -22.04 3.01 -2.41
C ASP A 286 -20.83 3.18 -1.51
N ALA A 287 -20.44 4.41 -1.19
CA ALA A 287 -19.33 4.72 -0.30
C ALA A 287 -19.57 4.15 1.11
N ARG A 288 -20.79 4.32 1.65
CA ARG A 288 -21.17 3.74 2.95
C ARG A 288 -21.15 2.21 2.91
N ALA A 289 -21.70 1.61 1.86
CA ALA A 289 -21.70 0.16 1.69
C ALA A 289 -20.28 -0.42 1.63
N VAL A 290 -19.35 0.27 0.96
CA VAL A 290 -17.93 -0.14 0.90
C VAL A 290 -17.29 -0.11 2.29
N VAL A 291 -17.51 0.93 3.08
CA VAL A 291 -16.96 1.04 4.45
C VAL A 291 -17.53 -0.08 5.34
N GLU A 292 -18.83 -0.32 5.28
CA GLU A 292 -19.48 -1.40 6.04
C GLU A 292 -18.93 -2.79 5.68
N ILE A 293 -18.79 -3.09 4.38
CA ILE A 293 -18.23 -4.36 3.90
C ILE A 293 -16.76 -4.52 4.32
N SER A 294 -15.98 -3.43 4.33
CA SER A 294 -14.55 -3.46 4.63
C SER A 294 -14.24 -3.67 6.12
N GLY A 295 -15.23 -3.53 7.00
CA GLY A 295 -15.06 -3.63 8.45
C GLY A 295 -14.06 -2.61 9.02
N THR A 296 -13.80 -2.73 10.31
CA THR A 296 -12.86 -1.86 11.03
C THR A 296 -11.43 -2.36 10.94
N LYS A 297 -10.46 -1.44 11.06
CA LYS A 297 -9.03 -1.77 11.04
C LYS A 297 -8.48 -1.90 12.44
N GLY A 298 -7.84 -3.03 12.71
CA GLY A 298 -7.14 -3.30 13.94
C GLY A 298 -5.65 -2.97 13.84
N ILE A 299 -5.11 -2.45 14.93
CA ILE A 299 -3.68 -2.21 15.10
C ILE A 299 -3.13 -3.32 16.00
N PRO A 300 -2.31 -4.25 15.48
CA PRO A 300 -1.80 -5.35 16.29
C PRO A 300 -0.84 -4.87 17.36
N ALA A 301 -0.95 -5.44 18.57
CA ALA A 301 -0.06 -5.14 19.69
C ALA A 301 1.39 -5.49 19.41
N ASN A 302 1.62 -6.52 18.59
CA ASN A 302 2.91 -6.92 18.02
C ASN A 302 2.68 -7.51 16.61
N TRP A 303 3.77 -7.70 15.87
CA TRP A 303 3.67 -8.15 14.47
C TRP A 303 3.93 -9.65 14.28
N ASP A 304 4.06 -10.43 15.33
CA ASP A 304 4.47 -11.85 15.25
C ASP A 304 3.51 -12.67 14.38
N ALA A 305 2.21 -12.55 14.60
CA ALA A 305 1.20 -13.26 13.80
C ALA A 305 1.18 -12.79 12.33
N ALA A 306 1.35 -11.49 12.08
CA ALA A 306 1.44 -10.96 10.72
C ALA A 306 2.69 -11.46 9.99
N ILE A 307 3.84 -11.53 10.67
CA ILE A 307 5.10 -12.07 10.13
C ILE A 307 4.96 -13.55 9.83
N THR A 308 4.33 -14.34 10.73
CA THR A 308 4.06 -15.76 10.51
C THR A 308 3.22 -15.96 9.25
N ARG A 309 2.12 -15.24 9.10
CA ARG A 309 1.28 -15.32 7.89
C ARG A 309 2.01 -14.87 6.62
N LEU A 310 2.87 -13.86 6.73
CA LEU A 310 3.70 -13.41 5.61
C LEU A 310 4.69 -14.51 5.19
N GLN A 311 5.29 -15.24 6.17
CA GLN A 311 6.18 -16.38 5.87
C GLN A 311 5.42 -17.51 5.17
N GLU A 312 4.24 -17.87 5.67
CA GLU A 312 3.39 -18.89 5.02
C GLU A 312 3.06 -18.51 3.57
N THR A 313 2.77 -17.22 3.34
CA THR A 313 2.54 -16.69 1.98
C THR A 313 3.80 -16.78 1.12
N ALA A 314 4.95 -16.39 1.65
CA ALA A 314 6.23 -16.47 0.94
C ALA A 314 6.57 -17.91 0.55
N ASP A 315 6.39 -18.87 1.47
CA ASP A 315 6.66 -20.28 1.24
C ASP A 315 5.71 -20.89 0.18
N LEU A 316 4.41 -20.53 0.22
CA LEU A 316 3.44 -20.90 -0.80
C LEU A 316 3.85 -20.37 -2.18
N LEU A 317 4.13 -19.07 -2.29
CA LEU A 317 4.49 -18.44 -3.56
C LEU A 317 5.85 -18.96 -4.08
N ALA A 318 6.83 -19.17 -3.19
CA ALA A 318 8.11 -19.78 -3.57
C ALA A 318 7.91 -21.17 -4.19
N THR A 319 7.02 -21.98 -3.62
CA THR A 319 6.71 -23.32 -4.12
C THR A 319 5.92 -23.26 -5.43
N GLU A 320 4.80 -22.53 -5.45
CA GLU A 320 3.84 -22.55 -6.54
C GLU A 320 4.31 -21.73 -7.78
N GLN A 321 5.12 -20.70 -7.57
CA GLN A 321 5.63 -19.83 -8.63
C GLN A 321 7.14 -20.00 -8.90
N ARG A 322 7.80 -20.92 -8.18
CA ARG A 322 9.23 -21.26 -8.33
C ARG A 322 10.16 -20.07 -8.06
N HIS A 323 9.86 -19.32 -7.01
CA HIS A 323 10.77 -18.30 -6.49
C HIS A 323 11.75 -18.90 -5.46
N ASP A 324 12.83 -18.19 -5.20
CA ASP A 324 13.73 -18.51 -4.10
C ASP A 324 13.01 -18.35 -2.75
N ARG A 325 13.39 -19.16 -1.77
CA ARG A 325 12.87 -19.02 -0.41
C ARG A 325 13.32 -17.70 0.19
N LEU A 326 12.39 -17.01 0.85
CA LEU A 326 12.66 -15.78 1.57
C LEU A 326 12.51 -16.00 3.08
N ASP A 327 13.43 -15.45 3.86
CA ASP A 327 13.21 -15.19 5.28
C ASP A 327 12.55 -13.81 5.40
N VAL A 328 11.26 -13.81 5.68
CA VAL A 328 10.46 -12.57 5.74
C VAL A 328 10.82 -11.66 6.90
N HIS A 329 11.51 -12.19 7.94
CA HIS A 329 12.04 -11.36 9.02
C HIS A 329 13.00 -10.31 8.50
N THR A 330 13.69 -10.59 7.39
CA THR A 330 14.59 -9.63 6.74
C THR A 330 13.85 -8.49 6.03
N LEU A 331 12.56 -8.65 5.77
CA LEU A 331 11.71 -7.65 5.11
C LEU A 331 11.02 -6.70 6.08
N VAL A 332 11.09 -6.96 7.40
CA VAL A 332 10.34 -6.21 8.41
C VAL A 332 11.29 -5.36 9.24
N ASP A 333 10.97 -4.08 9.41
CA ASP A 333 11.69 -3.20 10.33
C ASP A 333 10.90 -3.04 11.63
N ARG A 334 11.19 -3.90 12.59
CA ARG A 334 10.47 -3.95 13.88
C ARG A 334 10.70 -2.74 14.78
N ARG A 335 11.59 -1.80 14.43
CA ARG A 335 11.76 -0.54 15.16
C ARG A 335 10.45 0.28 15.18
N PHE A 336 9.61 0.11 14.15
CA PHE A 336 8.34 0.81 14.02
C PHE A 336 7.18 0.12 14.76
N GLU A 337 7.32 -1.13 15.16
CA GLU A 337 6.27 -1.90 15.86
C GLU A 337 5.84 -1.21 17.15
N LYS A 338 6.81 -0.82 17.99
CA LYS A 338 6.51 -0.09 19.23
C LYS A 338 5.92 1.30 18.96
N VAL A 339 6.37 2.00 17.93
CA VAL A 339 5.82 3.33 17.54
C VAL A 339 4.34 3.21 17.23
N GLN A 340 3.98 2.19 16.48
CA GLN A 340 2.60 1.90 16.11
C GLN A 340 1.75 1.53 17.34
N ALA A 341 2.22 0.61 18.18
CA ALA A 341 1.52 0.18 19.37
C ALA A 341 1.32 1.31 20.39
N ASP A 342 2.36 2.13 20.62
CA ASP A 342 2.29 3.30 21.50
C ASP A 342 1.26 4.32 20.99
N ALA A 343 1.20 4.55 19.67
CA ALA A 343 0.24 5.48 19.07
C ALA A 343 -1.20 4.99 19.14
N ALA A 344 -1.41 3.68 19.15
CA ALA A 344 -2.73 3.05 19.32
C ALA A 344 -3.18 2.99 20.79
N GLY A 345 -2.24 2.96 21.73
CA GLY A 345 -2.53 2.88 23.16
C GLY A 345 -3.39 1.68 23.53
N ALA A 346 -4.52 1.92 24.18
CA ALA A 346 -5.46 0.86 24.60
C ALA A 346 -6.28 0.25 23.45
N GLN A 347 -6.19 0.80 22.22
CA GLN A 347 -6.95 0.33 21.05
C GLN A 347 -6.21 -0.74 20.23
N VAL A 348 -5.11 -1.28 20.75
CA VAL A 348 -4.43 -2.42 20.13
C VAL A 348 -5.30 -3.67 20.16
N VAL A 349 -5.23 -4.46 19.10
CA VAL A 349 -5.88 -5.76 19.01
C VAL A 349 -4.84 -6.89 19.11
N SER A 350 -5.28 -8.12 19.41
CA SER A 350 -4.39 -9.27 19.28
C SER A 350 -3.99 -9.43 17.81
N GLY A 351 -2.75 -9.87 17.54
CA GLY A 351 -2.28 -10.12 16.19
C GLY A 351 -3.09 -11.19 15.45
N ASP A 352 -3.83 -12.00 16.19
CA ASP A 352 -4.75 -13.05 15.71
C ASP A 352 -6.21 -12.65 15.84
N ALA A 353 -6.52 -11.34 15.95
CA ALA A 353 -7.89 -10.88 15.96
C ALA A 353 -8.63 -11.44 14.73
N ALA A 354 -9.29 -12.56 14.95
CA ALA A 354 -10.11 -13.30 14.00
C ALA A 354 -11.55 -13.15 14.46
#